data_94faf51244c01f231493eee1f5fd484d
#
_entry.id   94faf51244c01f231493eee1f5fd484d
#
_cell.length_a   1.000
_cell.length_b   1.000
_cell.length_c   1.000
_cell.angle_alpha   90.00
_cell.angle_beta   90.00
_cell.angle_gamma   90.00
#
_symmetry.space_group_name_H-M   'P 1'
#
loop_
_entity.id
_entity.type
_entity.pdbx_description
1 polymer ?
#
loop_
_entity_poly.entity_id
_entity_poly.type
_entity_poly.pdbx_seq_one_letter_code
_entity_poly.pdbx_strand_id
1 'polypeptide(L)'
;MRRCGLLLRVILCLSFSVCFVTLSVLRVNAQVDRIVIAAGTEEDHALQAITNEQDPLKKLAMYEEFVKNFSSNPAAVAYGNWQISQAYQATGDLAKSLDYGDKALVGSPHNLDILVSQANTALQAKNNAKLIDYAVKGGEVCSSVAKQPKPEGMSDDEFSKKVNDDKSNIQNSCDFLESSGFNVITSENDPKSRMADIEKFTAAFPDSKFQDQVSSYAMYTLGPGQLNDPARLVAFGEKTLAVNPNSLPALLLLGSYYVEDPKAGSIAKAITYSQKAIEVSKPDAPDADKSRKLSAGVAHSTIGYAYLKQEKTQAAIPELKMATALLKGQDDSSYAVAMYRLGFAYAKLSKTTEARDVLIEAVKIQGPMQSMTQELLTKVNAARAKGK
;
A
#
# COMPACT_ATOMS: atom_id res chain seq x y z
N MET A 1 -36.56 -68.72 -36.62
CA MET A 1 -37.37 -68.04 -37.66
C MET A 1 -37.17 -66.52 -37.55
N ARG A 2 -36.67 -65.93 -38.62
CA ARG A 2 -36.88 -64.57 -39.10
C ARG A 2 -36.53 -63.39 -38.18
N ARG A 3 -35.67 -62.64 -38.53
CA ARG A 3 -35.28 -61.59 -39.55
C ARG A 3 -34.99 -60.31 -38.79
N CYS A 4 -33.74 -59.88 -38.80
CA CYS A 4 -33.22 -58.82 -39.69
C CYS A 4 -33.84 -57.47 -39.42
N GLY A 5 -33.07 -56.53 -38.95
CA GLY A 5 -33.36 -55.08 -38.82
C GLY A 5 -32.10 -54.31 -38.62
N LEU A 6 -31.37 -54.10 -39.71
CA LEU A 6 -30.22 -53.20 -39.82
C LEU A 6 -30.72 -51.77 -39.71
N LEU A 7 -30.35 -51.04 -38.69
CA LEU A 7 -30.54 -49.58 -38.62
C LEU A 7 -29.23 -48.89 -38.40
N LEU A 8 -28.74 -48.40 -39.51
CA LEU A 8 -27.60 -47.50 -39.67
C LEU A 8 -27.83 -46.25 -38.83
N ARG A 9 -27.11 -46.09 -37.75
CA ARG A 9 -27.03 -44.79 -37.05
C ARG A 9 -25.78 -44.06 -37.51
N VAL A 10 -26.00 -43.10 -38.38
CA VAL A 10 -25.03 -42.06 -38.74
C VAL A 10 -24.79 -41.23 -37.51
N ILE A 11 -23.63 -41.43 -36.87
CA ILE A 11 -23.15 -40.52 -35.81
C ILE A 11 -22.51 -39.34 -36.50
N LEU A 12 -23.25 -38.24 -36.53
CA LEU A 12 -22.76 -36.92 -36.97
C LEU A 12 -21.80 -36.43 -35.86
N CYS A 13 -20.48 -36.59 -36.07
CA CYS A 13 -19.48 -35.91 -35.28
C CYS A 13 -19.53 -34.41 -35.57
N LEU A 14 -20.27 -33.68 -34.78
CA LEU A 14 -20.14 -32.22 -34.67
C LEU A 14 -18.86 -31.96 -33.83
N SER A 15 -17.74 -31.80 -34.54
CA SER A 15 -16.51 -31.25 -33.99
C SER A 15 -16.76 -29.77 -33.66
N PHE A 16 -17.10 -29.52 -32.40
CA PHE A 16 -17.11 -28.17 -31.84
C PHE A 16 -15.64 -27.75 -31.68
N SER A 17 -15.09 -27.14 -32.73
CA SER A 17 -13.80 -26.42 -32.66
C SER A 17 -14.02 -25.21 -31.77
N VAL A 18 -13.77 -25.37 -30.47
CA VAL A 18 -13.61 -24.26 -29.56
C VAL A 18 -12.30 -23.57 -29.93
N CYS A 19 -12.41 -22.56 -30.76
CA CYS A 19 -11.31 -21.61 -31.02
C CYS A 19 -11.04 -20.87 -29.71
N PHE A 20 -10.12 -21.39 -28.91
CA PHE A 20 -9.51 -20.65 -27.82
C PHE A 20 -8.74 -19.49 -28.46
N VAL A 21 -9.40 -18.36 -28.65
CA VAL A 21 -8.71 -17.09 -28.84
C VAL A 21 -8.04 -16.80 -27.50
N THR A 22 -6.81 -17.29 -27.37
CA THR A 22 -5.87 -16.77 -26.36
C THR A 22 -5.69 -15.30 -26.71
N LEU A 23 -6.45 -14.42 -26.05
CA LEU A 23 -6.05 -13.03 -25.92
C LEU A 23 -4.69 -13.07 -25.21
N SER A 24 -3.64 -13.10 -26.02
CA SER A 24 -2.31 -12.70 -25.59
C SER A 24 -2.48 -11.23 -25.20
N VAL A 25 -2.71 -10.98 -23.92
CA VAL A 25 -2.48 -9.66 -23.33
C VAL A 25 -0.99 -9.42 -23.59
N LEU A 26 -0.69 -8.74 -24.68
CA LEU A 26 0.62 -8.15 -24.89
C LEU A 26 0.82 -7.25 -23.67
N ARG A 27 1.53 -7.78 -22.67
CA ARG A 27 2.11 -6.94 -21.63
C ARG A 27 3.06 -6.04 -22.36
N VAL A 28 2.61 -4.86 -22.74
CA VAL A 28 3.48 -3.78 -23.15
C VAL A 28 4.36 -3.55 -21.93
N ASN A 29 5.60 -4.05 -21.99
CA ASN A 29 6.60 -3.70 -21.00
C ASN A 29 6.76 -2.18 -21.14
N ALA A 30 6.34 -1.44 -20.14
CA ALA A 30 6.47 0.01 -20.12
C ALA A 30 7.96 0.32 -20.08
N GLN A 31 8.57 0.49 -21.25
CA GLN A 31 9.91 1.01 -21.38
C GLN A 31 9.86 2.53 -21.14
N VAL A 32 10.91 3.09 -20.55
CA VAL A 32 11.00 4.55 -20.38
C VAL A 32 10.99 5.20 -21.76
N ASP A 33 9.95 5.95 -22.07
CA ASP A 33 9.84 6.65 -23.34
C ASP A 33 10.84 7.82 -23.40
N ARG A 34 11.50 7.96 -24.52
CA ARG A 34 12.32 9.14 -24.83
C ARG A 34 11.74 9.82 -26.05
N ILE A 35 11.49 11.12 -25.92
CA ILE A 35 11.12 11.91 -27.09
C ILE A 35 12.39 12.19 -27.90
N VAL A 36 12.45 11.64 -29.10
CA VAL A 36 13.59 11.85 -30.01
C VAL A 36 13.09 12.53 -31.28
N ILE A 37 13.58 13.74 -31.52
CA ILE A 37 13.42 14.45 -32.79
C ILE A 37 14.72 14.28 -33.56
N ALA A 38 14.64 13.69 -34.75
CA ALA A 38 15.84 13.43 -35.56
C ALA A 38 16.47 14.74 -36.07
N ALA A 39 17.79 14.86 -35.94
CA ALA A 39 18.50 16.04 -36.39
C ALA A 39 18.39 16.22 -37.92
N GLY A 40 18.25 17.47 -38.36
CA GLY A 40 18.16 17.82 -39.80
C GLY A 40 16.78 17.58 -40.42
N THR A 41 15.74 17.17 -39.61
CA THR A 41 14.38 17.11 -40.07
C THR A 41 13.70 18.49 -40.05
N GLU A 42 12.54 18.61 -40.68
CA GLU A 42 11.75 19.86 -40.64
C GLU A 42 11.32 20.21 -39.20
N GLU A 43 11.01 19.20 -38.38
CA GLU A 43 10.73 19.35 -36.95
C GLU A 43 11.94 19.93 -36.21
N ASP A 44 13.13 19.42 -36.46
CA ASP A 44 14.36 19.91 -35.82
C ASP A 44 14.64 21.37 -36.19
N HIS A 45 14.51 21.73 -37.48
CA HIS A 45 14.67 23.12 -37.93
C HIS A 45 13.64 24.07 -37.30
N ALA A 46 12.38 23.62 -37.19
CA ALA A 46 11.33 24.40 -36.52
C ALA A 46 11.63 24.59 -35.03
N LEU A 47 12.11 23.54 -34.32
CA LEU A 47 12.51 23.64 -32.91
C LEU A 47 13.71 24.56 -32.70
N GLN A 48 14.68 24.56 -33.61
CA GLN A 48 15.81 25.54 -33.57
C GLN A 48 15.32 26.98 -33.68
N ALA A 49 14.36 27.25 -34.57
CA ALA A 49 13.75 28.59 -34.69
C ALA A 49 13.01 28.99 -33.41
N ILE A 50 12.22 28.09 -32.82
CA ILE A 50 11.52 28.31 -31.56
C ILE A 50 12.50 28.52 -30.39
N THR A 51 13.61 27.78 -30.35
CA THR A 51 14.60 27.91 -29.29
C THR A 51 15.25 29.30 -29.30
N ASN A 52 15.43 29.90 -30.48
CA ASN A 52 16.03 31.22 -30.67
C ASN A 52 15.06 32.38 -30.35
N GLU A 53 13.73 32.14 -30.28
CA GLU A 53 12.75 33.18 -29.93
C GLU A 53 12.89 33.52 -28.44
N GLN A 54 12.93 34.81 -28.14
CA GLN A 54 13.09 35.35 -26.78
C GLN A 54 11.77 35.82 -26.15
N ASP A 55 10.79 36.17 -26.99
CA ASP A 55 9.46 36.57 -26.50
C ASP A 55 8.65 35.32 -26.08
N PRO A 56 8.29 35.18 -24.77
CA PRO A 56 7.57 33.98 -24.29
C PRO A 56 6.21 33.77 -24.96
N LEU A 57 5.49 34.85 -25.32
CA LEU A 57 4.17 34.72 -25.97
C LEU A 57 4.31 34.27 -27.41
N LYS A 58 5.29 34.79 -28.13
CA LYS A 58 5.60 34.33 -29.50
C LYS A 58 6.10 32.88 -29.47
N LYS A 59 6.98 32.56 -28.53
CA LYS A 59 7.51 31.21 -28.36
C LYS A 59 6.36 30.20 -28.11
N LEU A 60 5.39 30.54 -27.26
CA LEU A 60 4.19 29.74 -27.01
C LEU A 60 3.40 29.54 -28.31
N ALA A 61 3.10 30.61 -29.05
CA ALA A 61 2.39 30.51 -30.32
C ALA A 61 3.13 29.63 -31.35
N MET A 62 4.47 29.74 -31.40
CA MET A 62 5.28 28.89 -32.26
C MET A 62 5.21 27.42 -31.88
N TYR A 63 5.14 27.06 -30.59
CA TYR A 63 4.92 25.67 -30.18
C TYR A 63 3.50 25.18 -30.53
N GLU A 64 2.48 26.02 -30.43
CA GLU A 64 1.12 25.69 -30.87
C GLU A 64 1.05 25.40 -32.37
N GLU A 65 1.72 26.23 -33.18
CA GLU A 65 1.87 26.02 -34.63
C GLU A 65 2.69 24.75 -34.94
N PHE A 66 3.77 24.51 -34.21
CA PHE A 66 4.60 23.31 -34.32
C PHE A 66 3.77 22.03 -34.12
N VAL A 67 2.97 21.93 -33.06
CA VAL A 67 2.10 20.79 -32.81
C VAL A 67 1.11 20.58 -33.93
N LYS A 68 0.56 21.66 -34.50
CA LYS A 68 -0.38 21.60 -35.61
C LYS A 68 0.29 21.12 -36.89
N ASN A 69 1.43 21.68 -37.26
CA ASN A 69 2.14 21.40 -38.49
C ASN A 69 2.71 19.97 -38.52
N PHE A 70 3.16 19.47 -37.35
CA PHE A 70 3.73 18.13 -37.23
C PHE A 70 2.79 17.14 -36.52
N SER A 71 1.49 17.31 -36.68
CA SER A 71 0.48 16.50 -36.00
C SER A 71 0.51 15.00 -36.33
N SER A 72 1.16 14.60 -37.43
CA SER A 72 1.36 13.21 -37.81
C SER A 72 2.56 12.54 -37.12
N ASN A 73 3.43 13.33 -36.45
CA ASN A 73 4.60 12.85 -35.72
C ASN A 73 4.33 12.80 -34.21
N PRO A 74 4.08 11.64 -33.59
CA PRO A 74 3.75 11.54 -32.16
C PRO A 74 4.83 12.14 -31.24
N ALA A 75 6.12 12.02 -31.59
CA ALA A 75 7.22 12.59 -30.82
C ALA A 75 7.20 14.11 -30.85
N ALA A 76 6.95 14.71 -32.03
CA ALA A 76 6.83 16.16 -32.18
C ALA A 76 5.61 16.70 -31.39
N VAL A 77 4.45 16.01 -31.51
CA VAL A 77 3.22 16.35 -30.77
C VAL A 77 3.46 16.28 -29.26
N ALA A 78 4.10 15.20 -28.77
CA ALA A 78 4.41 15.04 -27.34
C ALA A 78 5.35 16.15 -26.85
N TYR A 79 6.43 16.41 -27.57
CA TYR A 79 7.39 17.44 -27.21
C TYR A 79 6.76 18.84 -27.18
N GLY A 80 6.06 19.22 -28.26
CA GLY A 80 5.42 20.52 -28.36
C GLY A 80 4.38 20.76 -27.25
N ASN A 81 3.49 19.78 -27.00
CA ASN A 81 2.52 19.89 -25.93
C ASN A 81 3.20 19.99 -24.53
N TRP A 82 4.31 19.27 -24.30
CA TRP A 82 5.04 19.39 -23.05
C TRP A 82 5.64 20.78 -22.87
N GLN A 83 6.23 21.36 -23.92
CA GLN A 83 6.76 22.74 -23.86
C GLN A 83 5.65 23.78 -23.61
N ILE A 84 4.48 23.62 -24.24
CA ILE A 84 3.31 24.46 -23.99
C ILE A 84 2.85 24.32 -22.52
N SER A 85 2.81 23.08 -22.00
CA SER A 85 2.50 22.79 -20.59
C SER A 85 3.44 23.55 -19.65
N GLN A 86 4.75 23.50 -19.90
CA GLN A 86 5.74 24.21 -19.10
C GLN A 86 5.59 25.73 -19.17
N ALA A 87 5.24 26.26 -20.33
CA ALA A 87 4.97 27.71 -20.49
C ALA A 87 3.76 28.14 -19.65
N TYR A 88 2.67 27.38 -19.66
CA TYR A 88 1.51 27.66 -18.80
C TYR A 88 1.81 27.49 -17.31
N GLN A 89 2.63 26.49 -16.93
CA GLN A 89 3.08 26.34 -15.54
C GLN A 89 3.84 27.57 -15.07
N ALA A 90 4.76 28.07 -15.90
CA ALA A 90 5.57 29.26 -15.59
C ALA A 90 4.72 30.53 -15.42
N THR A 91 3.60 30.65 -16.11
CA THR A 91 2.65 31.78 -15.99
C THR A 91 1.59 31.56 -14.89
N GLY A 92 1.57 30.40 -14.24
CA GLY A 92 0.61 30.07 -13.17
C GLY A 92 -0.75 29.55 -13.67
N ASP A 93 -0.96 29.37 -14.98
CA ASP A 93 -2.18 28.75 -15.52
C ASP A 93 -2.05 27.22 -15.40
N LEU A 94 -2.13 26.73 -14.16
CA LEU A 94 -1.92 25.31 -13.83
C LEU A 94 -2.97 24.40 -14.49
N ALA A 95 -4.17 24.89 -14.75
CA ALA A 95 -5.21 24.12 -15.41
C ALA A 95 -4.84 23.81 -16.87
N LYS A 96 -4.39 24.82 -17.63
CA LYS A 96 -3.90 24.60 -18.99
C LYS A 96 -2.60 23.80 -19.01
N SER A 97 -1.71 24.01 -18.05
CA SER A 97 -0.50 23.22 -17.91
C SER A 97 -0.82 21.73 -17.79
N LEU A 98 -1.78 21.34 -16.94
CA LEU A 98 -2.22 19.95 -16.80
C LEU A 98 -2.87 19.42 -18.08
N ASP A 99 -3.70 20.20 -18.77
CA ASP A 99 -4.34 19.78 -20.03
C ASP A 99 -3.32 19.49 -21.14
N TYR A 100 -2.36 20.41 -21.33
CA TYR A 100 -1.32 20.20 -22.34
C TYR A 100 -0.33 19.08 -21.95
N GLY A 101 -0.04 18.91 -20.67
CA GLY A 101 0.74 17.77 -20.20
C GLY A 101 0.05 16.43 -20.44
N ASP A 102 -1.25 16.35 -20.24
CA ASP A 102 -2.03 15.16 -20.60
C ASP A 102 -1.97 14.86 -22.10
N LYS A 103 -2.06 15.89 -22.95
CA LYS A 103 -1.89 15.75 -24.42
C LYS A 103 -0.46 15.27 -24.76
N ALA A 104 0.55 15.72 -24.07
CA ALA A 104 1.92 15.22 -24.24
C ALA A 104 2.03 13.74 -23.88
N LEU A 105 1.39 13.29 -22.80
CA LEU A 105 1.38 11.89 -22.36
C LEU A 105 0.58 10.97 -23.30
N VAL A 106 -0.28 11.49 -24.19
CA VAL A 106 -0.89 10.67 -25.24
C VAL A 106 0.16 10.12 -26.22
N GLY A 107 1.13 10.95 -26.59
CA GLY A 107 2.21 10.56 -27.51
C GLY A 107 3.41 9.90 -26.85
N SER A 108 3.57 10.06 -25.54
CA SER A 108 4.69 9.51 -24.77
C SER A 108 4.26 9.16 -23.35
N PRO A 109 3.44 8.11 -23.18
CA PRO A 109 2.75 7.79 -21.92
C PRO A 109 3.70 7.35 -20.79
N HIS A 110 4.90 6.86 -21.13
CA HIS A 110 5.89 6.37 -20.17
C HIS A 110 7.10 7.32 -20.04
N ASN A 111 6.94 8.58 -20.43
CA ASN A 111 7.99 9.58 -20.29
C ASN A 111 8.03 10.12 -18.86
N LEU A 112 9.08 9.76 -18.11
CA LEU A 112 9.22 10.14 -16.70
C LEU A 112 9.38 11.65 -16.51
N ASP A 113 10.01 12.35 -17.44
CA ASP A 113 10.21 13.81 -17.32
C ASP A 113 8.86 14.53 -17.41
N ILE A 114 7.98 14.09 -18.32
CA ILE A 114 6.61 14.64 -18.41
C ILE A 114 5.81 14.26 -17.16
N LEU A 115 5.86 12.99 -16.72
CA LEU A 115 5.13 12.53 -15.53
C LEU A 115 5.54 13.30 -14.27
N VAL A 116 6.84 13.53 -14.06
CA VAL A 116 7.37 14.32 -12.94
C VAL A 116 6.93 15.78 -13.05
N SER A 117 7.02 16.36 -14.23
CA SER A 117 6.55 17.75 -14.49
C SER A 117 5.07 17.90 -14.17
N GLN A 118 4.25 16.98 -14.63
CA GLN A 118 2.80 17.00 -14.39
C GLN A 118 2.43 16.71 -12.94
N ALA A 119 3.13 15.79 -12.27
CA ALA A 119 2.96 15.57 -10.84
C ALA A 119 3.27 16.83 -10.02
N ASN A 120 4.34 17.54 -10.38
CA ASN A 120 4.68 18.82 -9.74
C ASN A 120 3.63 19.90 -10.00
N THR A 121 3.10 19.99 -11.24
CA THR A 121 1.99 20.90 -11.57
C THR A 121 0.73 20.57 -10.79
N ALA A 122 0.38 19.27 -10.69
CA ALA A 122 -0.78 18.81 -9.92
C ALA A 122 -0.63 19.12 -8.42
N LEU A 123 0.57 18.97 -7.87
CA LEU A 123 0.89 19.33 -6.49
C LEU A 123 0.68 20.84 -6.25
N GLN A 124 1.19 21.71 -7.15
CA GLN A 124 0.98 23.16 -7.08
C GLN A 124 -0.50 23.54 -7.19
N ALA A 125 -1.25 22.84 -8.05
CA ALA A 125 -2.68 23.02 -8.24
C ALA A 125 -3.54 22.42 -7.12
N LYS A 126 -2.93 21.71 -6.15
CA LYS A 126 -3.61 20.93 -5.11
C LYS A 126 -4.62 19.92 -5.70
N ASN A 127 -4.31 19.37 -6.86
CA ASN A 127 -5.13 18.40 -7.57
C ASN A 127 -4.65 16.98 -7.26
N ASN A 128 -5.09 16.44 -6.10
CA ASN A 128 -4.68 15.13 -5.63
C ASN A 128 -5.06 13.99 -6.61
N ALA A 129 -6.19 14.11 -7.30
CA ALA A 129 -6.63 13.10 -8.26
C ALA A 129 -5.67 12.97 -9.46
N LYS A 130 -5.17 14.08 -9.98
CA LYS A 130 -4.16 14.09 -11.03
C LYS A 130 -2.79 13.67 -10.50
N LEU A 131 -2.44 14.13 -9.31
CA LEU A 131 -1.15 13.80 -8.67
C LEU A 131 -0.99 12.29 -8.47
N ILE A 132 -2.00 11.60 -7.94
CA ILE A 132 -1.93 10.14 -7.76
C ILE A 132 -1.91 9.41 -9.12
N ASP A 133 -2.65 9.88 -10.13
CA ASP A 133 -2.64 9.26 -11.45
C ASP A 133 -1.27 9.35 -12.13
N TYR A 134 -0.57 10.49 -12.05
CA TYR A 134 0.80 10.62 -12.57
C TYR A 134 1.81 9.81 -11.75
N ALA A 135 1.66 9.80 -10.42
CA ALA A 135 2.51 9.00 -9.55
C ALA A 135 2.40 7.50 -9.87
N VAL A 136 1.19 7.00 -10.03
CA VAL A 136 0.92 5.58 -10.37
C VAL A 136 1.51 5.22 -11.74
N LYS A 137 1.25 6.02 -12.78
CA LYS A 137 1.84 5.81 -14.12
C LYS A 137 3.36 5.78 -14.06
N GLY A 138 3.97 6.71 -13.32
CA GLY A 138 5.41 6.73 -13.13
C GLY A 138 5.93 5.52 -12.36
N GLY A 139 5.23 5.06 -11.34
CA GLY A 139 5.56 3.85 -10.61
C GLY A 139 5.54 2.59 -11.48
N GLU A 140 4.58 2.50 -12.40
CA GLU A 140 4.54 1.42 -13.41
C GLU A 140 5.77 1.44 -14.31
N VAL A 141 6.21 2.62 -14.75
CA VAL A 141 7.46 2.78 -15.53
C VAL A 141 8.66 2.37 -14.68
N CYS A 142 8.78 2.88 -13.46
CA CYS A 142 9.90 2.59 -12.56
C CYS A 142 10.03 1.08 -12.27
N SER A 143 8.89 0.41 -12.00
CA SER A 143 8.88 -1.02 -11.74
C SER A 143 9.17 -1.86 -12.98
N SER A 144 8.89 -1.36 -14.18
CA SER A 144 9.14 -2.05 -15.46
C SER A 144 10.62 -2.15 -15.79
N VAL A 145 11.44 -1.17 -15.42
CA VAL A 145 12.88 -1.16 -15.69
C VAL A 145 13.59 -2.36 -15.06
N ALA A 146 13.14 -2.79 -13.88
CA ALA A 146 13.68 -3.99 -13.23
C ALA A 146 13.26 -5.30 -13.93
N LYS A 147 12.20 -5.26 -14.73
CA LYS A 147 11.57 -6.42 -15.38
C LYS A 147 11.80 -6.45 -16.89
N GLN A 148 12.65 -5.56 -17.42
CA GLN A 148 12.95 -5.53 -18.84
C GLN A 148 13.58 -6.86 -19.29
N PRO A 149 13.25 -7.37 -20.48
CA PRO A 149 13.86 -8.60 -21.01
C PRO A 149 15.33 -8.37 -21.34
N LYS A 150 16.15 -9.40 -21.08
CA LYS A 150 17.55 -9.37 -21.50
C LYS A 150 17.63 -9.41 -23.02
N PRO A 151 18.34 -8.46 -23.66
CA PRO A 151 18.57 -8.48 -25.10
C PRO A 151 19.32 -9.73 -25.52
N GLU A 152 19.00 -10.24 -26.73
CA GLU A 152 19.69 -11.37 -27.31
C GLU A 152 21.19 -11.04 -27.52
N GLY A 153 22.07 -11.98 -27.17
CA GLY A 153 23.53 -11.82 -27.29
C GLY A 153 24.21 -11.05 -26.14
N MET A 154 23.45 -10.47 -25.20
CA MET A 154 24.02 -9.79 -24.03
C MET A 154 24.36 -10.80 -22.93
N SER A 155 25.51 -10.68 -22.26
CA SER A 155 25.85 -11.50 -21.09
C SER A 155 25.03 -11.12 -19.87
N ASP A 156 24.96 -12.01 -18.85
CA ASP A 156 24.22 -11.73 -17.63
C ASP A 156 24.83 -10.55 -16.84
N ASP A 157 26.15 -10.43 -16.83
CA ASP A 157 26.87 -9.34 -16.16
C ASP A 157 26.62 -7.99 -16.84
N GLU A 158 26.69 -7.93 -18.17
CA GLU A 158 26.40 -6.72 -18.95
C GLU A 158 24.92 -6.31 -18.75
N PHE A 159 24.00 -7.27 -18.78
CA PHE A 159 22.59 -7.00 -18.54
C PHE A 159 22.32 -6.49 -17.12
N SER A 160 22.91 -7.14 -16.12
CA SER A 160 22.80 -6.70 -14.73
C SER A 160 23.34 -5.27 -14.54
N LYS A 161 24.48 -4.97 -15.13
CA LYS A 161 25.04 -3.61 -15.12
C LYS A 161 24.10 -2.62 -15.79
N LYS A 162 23.60 -2.94 -16.99
CA LYS A 162 22.65 -2.08 -17.71
C LYS A 162 21.41 -1.78 -16.88
N VAL A 163 20.79 -2.80 -16.26
CA VAL A 163 19.60 -2.62 -15.41
C VAL A 163 19.90 -1.71 -14.20
N ASN A 164 21.06 -1.87 -13.58
CA ASN A 164 21.48 -1.03 -12.46
C ASN A 164 21.72 0.42 -12.89
N ASP A 165 22.37 0.63 -14.04
CA ASP A 165 22.60 1.97 -14.60
C ASP A 165 21.26 2.63 -14.96
N ASP A 166 20.35 1.90 -15.62
CA ASP A 166 18.99 2.39 -15.96
C ASP A 166 18.21 2.77 -14.70
N LYS A 167 18.22 1.93 -13.65
CA LYS A 167 17.60 2.24 -12.36
C LYS A 167 18.18 3.50 -11.73
N SER A 168 19.51 3.61 -11.71
CA SER A 168 20.21 4.76 -11.14
C SER A 168 19.83 6.07 -11.83
N ASN A 169 19.70 6.03 -13.17
CA ASN A 169 19.37 7.20 -13.99
C ASN A 169 17.96 7.74 -13.71
N ILE A 170 17.01 6.88 -13.33
CA ILE A 170 15.62 7.29 -13.08
C ILE A 170 15.27 7.40 -11.60
N GLN A 171 16.19 7.07 -10.68
CA GLN A 171 15.94 6.94 -9.25
C GLN A 171 15.27 8.18 -8.66
N ASN A 172 15.79 9.37 -8.96
CA ASN A 172 15.24 10.61 -8.42
C ASN A 172 13.79 10.86 -8.86
N SER A 173 13.47 10.56 -10.13
CA SER A 173 12.11 10.67 -10.67
C SER A 173 11.16 9.68 -9.97
N CYS A 174 11.62 8.44 -9.80
CA CYS A 174 10.86 7.40 -9.11
C CYS A 174 10.62 7.75 -7.65
N ASP A 175 11.64 8.22 -6.92
CA ASP A 175 11.54 8.64 -5.53
C ASP A 175 10.57 9.81 -5.34
N PHE A 176 10.58 10.76 -6.25
CA PHE A 176 9.64 11.90 -6.24
C PHE A 176 8.20 11.43 -6.45
N LEU A 177 7.95 10.60 -7.48
CA LEU A 177 6.62 10.10 -7.80
C LEU A 177 6.07 9.19 -6.70
N GLU A 178 6.90 8.31 -6.15
CA GLU A 178 6.53 7.46 -5.02
C GLU A 178 6.15 8.28 -3.79
N SER A 179 6.98 9.25 -3.41
CA SER A 179 6.71 10.13 -2.28
C SER A 179 5.45 10.98 -2.50
N SER A 180 5.22 11.45 -3.72
CA SER A 180 4.02 12.22 -4.09
C SER A 180 2.75 11.39 -3.98
N GLY A 181 2.76 10.15 -4.47
CA GLY A 181 1.64 9.22 -4.32
C GLY A 181 1.35 8.87 -2.87
N PHE A 182 2.38 8.63 -2.07
CA PHE A 182 2.22 8.39 -0.62
C PHE A 182 1.61 9.61 0.11
N ASN A 183 2.03 10.83 -0.24
CA ASN A 183 1.47 12.05 0.33
C ASN A 183 -0.03 12.21 0.01
N VAL A 184 -0.48 11.82 -1.18
CA VAL A 184 -1.92 11.81 -1.51
C VAL A 184 -2.66 10.87 -0.57
N ILE A 185 -2.19 9.62 -0.41
CA ILE A 185 -2.80 8.63 0.49
C ILE A 185 -2.95 9.16 1.91
N THR A 186 -1.90 9.80 2.43
CA THR A 186 -1.89 10.31 3.82
C THR A 186 -2.76 11.54 4.04
N SER A 187 -3.01 12.32 2.98
CA SER A 187 -3.83 13.53 3.01
C SER A 187 -5.29 13.30 2.61
N GLU A 188 -5.64 12.13 2.04
CA GLU A 188 -7.00 11.82 1.62
C GLU A 188 -7.89 11.51 2.83
N ASN A 189 -9.02 12.21 2.95
CA ASN A 189 -9.94 12.08 4.07
C ASN A 189 -11.08 11.10 3.80
N ASP A 190 -11.52 10.97 2.53
CA ASP A 190 -12.55 10.00 2.19
C ASP A 190 -12.00 8.57 2.20
N PRO A 191 -12.53 7.66 3.04
CA PRO A 191 -11.98 6.31 3.15
C PRO A 191 -12.08 5.49 1.86
N LYS A 192 -13.07 5.75 1.00
CA LYS A 192 -13.23 5.02 -0.28
C LYS A 192 -12.16 5.46 -1.26
N SER A 193 -11.99 6.77 -1.42
CA SER A 193 -10.94 7.35 -2.26
C SER A 193 -9.56 6.93 -1.78
N ARG A 194 -9.29 7.04 -0.48
CA ARG A 194 -8.02 6.62 0.11
C ARG A 194 -7.71 5.14 -0.16
N MET A 195 -8.70 4.25 -0.02
CA MET A 195 -8.47 2.82 -0.28
C MET A 195 -8.22 2.54 -1.76
N ALA A 196 -8.92 3.24 -2.67
CA ALA A 196 -8.67 3.13 -4.10
C ALA A 196 -7.25 3.61 -4.48
N ASP A 197 -6.79 4.70 -3.88
CA ASP A 197 -5.45 5.24 -4.10
C ASP A 197 -4.37 4.30 -3.54
N ILE A 198 -4.61 3.67 -2.38
CA ILE A 198 -3.73 2.64 -1.80
C ILE A 198 -3.60 1.44 -2.74
N GLU A 199 -4.71 0.96 -3.31
CA GLU A 199 -4.68 -0.19 -4.23
C GLU A 199 -3.91 0.12 -5.52
N LYS A 200 -4.12 1.30 -6.12
CA LYS A 200 -3.36 1.79 -7.27
C LYS A 200 -1.86 1.91 -6.95
N PHE A 201 -1.54 2.57 -5.84
CA PHE A 201 -0.17 2.79 -5.39
C PHE A 201 0.58 1.48 -5.15
N THR A 202 -0.04 0.54 -4.41
CA THR A 202 0.58 -0.75 -4.11
C THR A 202 0.85 -1.58 -5.36
N ALA A 203 0.00 -1.46 -6.39
CA ALA A 203 0.21 -2.12 -7.67
C ALA A 203 1.37 -1.51 -8.47
N ALA A 204 1.50 -0.18 -8.45
CA ALA A 204 2.53 0.55 -9.18
C ALA A 204 3.91 0.51 -8.51
N PHE A 205 3.94 0.50 -7.17
CA PHE A 205 5.16 0.46 -6.36
C PHE A 205 5.21 -0.79 -5.47
N PRO A 206 5.41 -1.99 -6.06
CA PRO A 206 5.41 -3.25 -5.28
C PRO A 206 6.52 -3.33 -4.24
N ASP A 207 7.66 -2.66 -4.50
CA ASP A 207 8.85 -2.62 -3.63
C ASP A 207 8.98 -1.27 -2.91
N SER A 208 7.85 -0.60 -2.61
CA SER A 208 7.82 0.72 -2.01
C SER A 208 8.56 0.79 -0.67
N LYS A 209 9.35 1.84 -0.49
CA LYS A 209 9.93 2.18 0.83
C LYS A 209 8.86 2.53 1.89
N PHE A 210 7.63 2.86 1.45
CA PHE A 210 6.49 3.17 2.30
C PHE A 210 5.56 1.97 2.53
N GLN A 211 5.96 0.75 2.15
CA GLN A 211 5.09 -0.43 2.16
C GLN A 211 4.41 -0.67 3.51
N ASP A 212 5.14 -0.55 4.63
CA ASP A 212 4.57 -0.76 5.97
C ASP A 212 3.60 0.37 6.37
N GLN A 213 3.93 1.62 6.01
CA GLN A 213 3.04 2.75 6.25
C GLN A 213 1.76 2.65 5.42
N VAL A 214 1.88 2.35 4.13
CA VAL A 214 0.72 2.13 3.24
C VAL A 214 -0.15 0.99 3.74
N SER A 215 0.46 -0.10 4.18
CA SER A 215 -0.26 -1.22 4.80
C SER A 215 -1.02 -0.78 6.06
N SER A 216 -0.39 0.02 6.91
CA SER A 216 -1.04 0.57 8.10
C SER A 216 -2.22 1.48 7.76
N TYR A 217 -2.09 2.35 6.75
CA TYR A 217 -3.20 3.18 6.26
C TYR A 217 -4.33 2.35 5.65
N ALA A 218 -4.02 1.30 4.89
CA ALA A 218 -5.02 0.39 4.34
C ALA A 218 -5.83 -0.28 5.46
N MET A 219 -5.14 -0.78 6.48
CA MET A 219 -5.75 -1.46 7.61
C MET A 219 -6.61 -0.51 8.45
N TYR A 220 -6.13 0.70 8.71
CA TYR A 220 -6.93 1.75 9.34
C TYR A 220 -8.19 2.06 8.51
N THR A 221 -8.02 2.23 7.19
CA THR A 221 -9.11 2.58 6.27
C THR A 221 -10.17 1.49 6.18
N LEU A 222 -9.77 0.22 6.23
CA LEU A 222 -10.69 -0.93 6.21
C LEU A 222 -11.29 -1.25 7.59
N GLY A 223 -10.71 -0.70 8.65
CA GLY A 223 -11.08 -0.98 10.03
C GLY A 223 -12.40 -0.34 10.51
N PRO A 224 -12.75 -0.61 11.79
CA PRO A 224 -13.92 -0.01 12.44
C PRO A 224 -13.84 1.53 12.47
N GLY A 225 -14.98 2.19 12.24
CA GLY A 225 -15.05 3.66 12.22
C GLY A 225 -14.68 4.29 10.88
N GLN A 226 -14.22 3.50 9.92
CA GLN A 226 -13.95 3.88 8.53
C GLN A 226 -14.85 3.06 7.59
N LEU A 227 -14.29 2.25 6.68
CA LEU A 227 -15.09 1.40 5.79
C LEU A 227 -15.76 0.23 6.51
N ASN A 228 -15.23 -0.18 7.65
CA ASN A 228 -15.68 -1.34 8.43
C ASN A 228 -15.88 -2.60 7.56
N ASP A 229 -14.85 -2.93 6.78
CA ASP A 229 -14.84 -4.07 5.87
C ASP A 229 -13.82 -5.13 6.34
N PRO A 230 -14.22 -5.99 7.28
CA PRO A 230 -13.32 -6.99 7.85
C PRO A 230 -12.85 -8.04 6.85
N ALA A 231 -13.63 -8.32 5.80
CA ALA A 231 -13.25 -9.28 4.78
C ALA A 231 -12.08 -8.76 3.93
N ARG A 232 -12.16 -7.51 3.45
CA ARG A 232 -11.07 -6.86 2.73
C ARG A 232 -9.86 -6.60 3.62
N LEU A 233 -10.09 -6.26 4.90
CA LEU A 233 -9.02 -6.08 5.88
C LEU A 233 -8.15 -7.33 6.00
N VAL A 234 -8.77 -8.50 6.19
CA VAL A 234 -8.06 -9.79 6.28
C VAL A 234 -7.37 -10.12 4.97
N ALA A 235 -8.07 -10.01 3.84
CA ALA A 235 -7.50 -10.29 2.52
C ALA A 235 -6.29 -9.37 2.22
N PHE A 236 -6.36 -8.09 2.58
CA PHE A 236 -5.26 -7.16 2.41
C PHE A 236 -4.06 -7.52 3.31
N GLY A 237 -4.31 -7.83 4.58
CA GLY A 237 -3.28 -8.25 5.52
C GLY A 237 -2.58 -9.53 5.08
N GLU A 238 -3.33 -10.55 4.66
CA GLU A 238 -2.76 -11.81 4.16
C GLU A 238 -1.97 -11.61 2.86
N LYS A 239 -2.45 -10.76 1.93
CA LYS A 239 -1.71 -10.38 0.73
C LYS A 239 -0.41 -9.64 1.07
N THR A 240 -0.44 -8.75 2.05
CA THR A 240 0.76 -8.04 2.52
C THR A 240 1.79 -9.05 3.06
N LEU A 241 1.37 -10.03 3.87
CA LEU A 241 2.27 -11.06 4.40
C LEU A 241 2.80 -12.03 3.35
N ALA A 242 2.08 -12.24 2.25
CA ALA A 242 2.58 -13.04 1.14
C ALA A 242 3.78 -12.37 0.43
N VAL A 243 3.82 -11.04 0.40
CA VAL A 243 4.92 -10.25 -0.19
C VAL A 243 6.01 -9.96 0.86
N ASN A 244 5.60 -9.50 2.04
CA ASN A 244 6.50 -9.23 3.17
C ASN A 244 6.06 -10.02 4.42
N PRO A 245 6.58 -11.24 4.63
CA PRO A 245 6.23 -12.10 5.78
C PRO A 245 6.57 -11.48 7.14
N ASN A 246 7.35 -10.41 7.17
CA ASN A 246 7.80 -9.73 8.37
C ASN A 246 7.10 -8.36 8.57
N SER A 247 6.06 -8.04 7.82
CA SER A 247 5.30 -6.80 8.02
C SER A 247 4.64 -6.78 9.40
N LEU A 248 5.21 -6.02 10.32
CA LEU A 248 4.66 -5.87 11.69
C LEU A 248 3.22 -5.35 11.69
N PRO A 249 2.86 -4.32 10.90
CA PRO A 249 1.47 -3.87 10.85
C PRO A 249 0.49 -4.97 10.48
N ALA A 250 0.81 -5.77 9.45
CA ALA A 250 -0.07 -6.85 9.01
C ALA A 250 -0.15 -7.99 10.05
N LEU A 251 0.97 -8.37 10.65
CA LEU A 251 1.01 -9.40 11.70
C LEU A 251 0.18 -9.01 12.93
N LEU A 252 0.33 -7.77 13.41
CA LEU A 252 -0.43 -7.27 14.57
C LEU A 252 -1.92 -7.16 14.28
N LEU A 253 -2.27 -6.66 13.09
CA LEU A 253 -3.66 -6.53 12.71
C LEU A 253 -4.34 -7.90 12.63
N LEU A 254 -3.75 -8.84 11.87
CA LEU A 254 -4.33 -10.16 11.70
C LEU A 254 -4.41 -10.91 13.04
N GLY A 255 -3.41 -10.75 13.91
CA GLY A 255 -3.45 -11.25 15.27
C GLY A 255 -4.65 -10.71 16.04
N SER A 256 -4.84 -9.40 16.02
CA SER A 256 -5.95 -8.71 16.70
C SER A 256 -7.32 -9.03 16.10
N TYR A 257 -7.40 -9.19 14.78
CA TYR A 257 -8.64 -9.58 14.10
C TYR A 257 -9.03 -11.02 14.47
N TYR A 258 -8.11 -11.97 14.29
CA TYR A 258 -8.42 -13.38 14.50
C TYR A 258 -8.69 -13.77 15.96
N VAL A 259 -8.20 -12.98 16.92
CA VAL A 259 -8.54 -13.22 18.33
C VAL A 259 -10.02 -12.94 18.64
N GLU A 260 -10.66 -12.10 17.84
CA GLU A 260 -12.09 -11.78 17.97
C GLU A 260 -12.98 -12.59 17.03
N ASP A 261 -12.43 -13.16 15.96
CA ASP A 261 -13.20 -13.97 15.00
C ASP A 261 -13.69 -15.27 15.65
N PRO A 262 -15.01 -15.56 15.65
CA PRO A 262 -15.59 -16.73 16.31
C PRO A 262 -15.35 -18.04 15.56
N LYS A 263 -14.77 -18.00 14.35
CA LYS A 263 -14.57 -19.21 13.54
C LYS A 263 -13.57 -20.16 14.16
N ALA A 264 -13.80 -21.45 13.96
CA ALA A 264 -12.88 -22.48 14.40
C ALA A 264 -11.47 -22.27 13.80
N GLY A 265 -10.44 -22.35 14.64
CA GLY A 265 -9.05 -22.15 14.24
C GLY A 265 -8.58 -20.68 14.26
N SER A 266 -9.47 -19.69 14.36
CA SER A 266 -9.08 -18.26 14.38
C SER A 266 -8.17 -17.91 15.55
N ILE A 267 -8.43 -18.43 16.73
CA ILE A 267 -7.56 -18.23 17.91
C ILE A 267 -6.14 -18.76 17.67
N ALA A 268 -5.99 -19.90 17.01
CA ALA A 268 -4.67 -20.43 16.67
C ALA A 268 -3.92 -19.51 15.69
N LYS A 269 -4.60 -19.00 14.67
CA LYS A 269 -4.03 -18.01 13.75
C LYS A 269 -3.62 -16.73 14.48
N ALA A 270 -4.46 -16.23 15.42
CA ALA A 270 -4.14 -15.05 16.22
C ALA A 270 -2.82 -15.24 17.00
N ILE A 271 -2.65 -16.40 17.64
CA ILE A 271 -1.43 -16.72 18.36
C ILE A 271 -0.24 -16.80 17.41
N THR A 272 -0.37 -17.47 16.26
CA THR A 272 0.72 -17.61 15.28
C THR A 272 1.19 -16.26 14.75
N TYR A 273 0.28 -15.38 14.32
CA TYR A 273 0.66 -14.05 13.82
C TYR A 273 1.28 -13.19 14.93
N SER A 274 0.76 -13.25 16.15
CA SER A 274 1.31 -12.49 17.27
C SER A 274 2.68 -13.00 17.69
N GLN A 275 2.93 -14.31 17.70
CA GLN A 275 4.27 -14.89 17.95
C GLN A 275 5.26 -14.43 16.90
N LYS A 276 4.87 -14.43 15.63
CA LYS A 276 5.72 -13.91 14.54
C LYS A 276 6.01 -12.42 14.70
N ALA A 277 5.02 -11.63 15.14
CA ALA A 277 5.23 -10.21 15.44
C ALA A 277 6.26 -9.99 16.55
N ILE A 278 6.27 -10.79 17.61
CA ILE A 278 7.28 -10.74 18.68
C ILE A 278 8.67 -11.09 18.13
N GLU A 279 8.76 -12.17 17.34
CA GLU A 279 10.02 -12.60 16.71
C GLU A 279 10.61 -11.49 15.82
N VAL A 280 9.80 -10.84 15.00
CA VAL A 280 10.22 -9.75 14.10
C VAL A 280 10.59 -8.49 14.88
N SER A 281 9.82 -8.16 15.92
CA SER A 281 10.06 -6.97 16.75
C SER A 281 11.36 -7.02 17.50
N LYS A 282 11.83 -8.21 17.94
CA LYS A 282 13.03 -8.39 18.77
C LYS A 282 13.11 -7.37 19.92
N PRO A 283 12.13 -7.35 20.84
CA PRO A 283 12.00 -6.28 21.84
C PRO A 283 13.18 -6.22 22.82
N ASP A 284 13.90 -7.33 22.99
CA ASP A 284 15.06 -7.45 23.90
C ASP A 284 16.39 -7.08 23.23
N ALA A 285 16.38 -6.73 21.92
CA ALA A 285 17.59 -6.31 21.24
C ALA A 285 18.11 -4.98 21.82
N PRO A 286 19.43 -4.77 21.96
CA PRO A 286 19.99 -3.54 22.53
C PRO A 286 19.57 -2.26 21.80
N ASP A 287 19.28 -2.38 20.51
CA ASP A 287 18.84 -1.32 19.62
C ASP A 287 17.31 -1.26 19.46
N ALA A 288 16.53 -2.00 20.26
CA ALA A 288 15.08 -2.01 20.17
C ALA A 288 14.50 -0.64 20.54
N ASP A 289 13.94 0.02 19.54
CA ASP A 289 13.27 1.32 19.67
C ASP A 289 11.87 1.22 20.29
N LYS A 290 11.26 2.38 20.49
CA LYS A 290 9.90 2.49 21.03
C LYS A 290 8.86 1.70 20.20
N SER A 291 8.95 1.75 18.87
CA SER A 291 7.99 1.11 17.97
C SER A 291 8.06 -0.41 18.07
N ARG A 292 9.26 -0.98 18.12
CA ARG A 292 9.48 -2.43 18.26
C ARG A 292 8.98 -2.95 19.61
N LYS A 293 9.20 -2.22 20.71
CA LYS A 293 8.69 -2.55 22.05
C LYS A 293 7.16 -2.48 22.11
N LEU A 294 6.57 -1.44 21.50
CA LEU A 294 5.12 -1.29 21.38
C LEU A 294 4.52 -2.48 20.63
N SER A 295 5.06 -2.82 19.47
CA SER A 295 4.60 -3.93 18.64
C SER A 295 4.62 -5.26 19.40
N ALA A 296 5.72 -5.57 20.08
CA ALA A 296 5.83 -6.77 20.90
C ALA A 296 4.84 -6.76 22.07
N GLY A 297 4.65 -5.62 22.72
CA GLY A 297 3.70 -5.47 23.82
C GLY A 297 2.24 -5.72 23.38
N VAL A 298 1.83 -5.20 22.22
CA VAL A 298 0.53 -5.46 21.62
C VAL A 298 0.38 -6.94 21.29
N ALA A 299 1.39 -7.57 20.69
CA ALA A 299 1.37 -8.98 20.35
C ALA A 299 1.24 -9.88 21.60
N HIS A 300 2.01 -9.63 22.65
CA HIS A 300 1.87 -10.33 23.93
C HIS A 300 0.49 -10.15 24.55
N SER A 301 -0.10 -8.94 24.48
CA SER A 301 -1.47 -8.68 24.95
C SER A 301 -2.50 -9.49 24.17
N THR A 302 -2.30 -9.66 22.86
CA THR A 302 -3.18 -10.47 21.98
C THR A 302 -3.08 -11.97 22.32
N ILE A 303 -1.87 -12.50 22.52
CA ILE A 303 -1.65 -13.90 22.92
C ILE A 303 -2.30 -14.17 24.30
N GLY A 304 -2.07 -13.27 25.26
CA GLY A 304 -2.69 -13.38 26.56
C GLY A 304 -4.22 -13.40 26.50
N TYR A 305 -4.80 -12.57 25.67
CA TYR A 305 -6.25 -12.55 25.45
C TYR A 305 -6.74 -13.82 24.74
N ALA A 306 -5.98 -14.32 23.75
CA ALA A 306 -6.28 -15.59 23.10
C ALA A 306 -6.31 -16.76 24.11
N TYR A 307 -5.39 -16.80 25.05
CA TYR A 307 -5.40 -17.80 26.13
C TYR A 307 -6.62 -17.62 27.07
N LEU A 308 -7.03 -16.39 27.38
CA LEU A 308 -8.25 -16.16 28.16
C LEU A 308 -9.51 -16.67 27.45
N LYS A 309 -9.61 -16.47 26.14
CA LYS A 309 -10.71 -17.03 25.32
C LYS A 309 -10.70 -18.55 25.24
N GLN A 310 -9.52 -19.18 25.37
CA GLN A 310 -9.38 -20.64 25.47
C GLN A 310 -9.55 -21.20 26.87
N GLU A 311 -9.96 -20.38 27.85
CA GLU A 311 -10.03 -20.73 29.28
C GLU A 311 -8.67 -21.14 29.91
N LYS A 312 -7.56 -20.88 29.22
CA LYS A 312 -6.19 -21.14 29.68
C LYS A 312 -5.65 -19.96 30.50
N THR A 313 -6.42 -19.55 31.53
CA THR A 313 -6.14 -18.32 32.28
C THR A 313 -4.75 -18.30 32.90
N GLN A 314 -4.25 -19.45 33.37
CA GLN A 314 -2.90 -19.53 33.95
C GLN A 314 -1.81 -19.20 32.92
N ALA A 315 -1.97 -19.63 31.67
CA ALA A 315 -1.04 -19.36 30.58
C ALA A 315 -1.13 -17.90 30.09
N ALA A 316 -2.26 -17.23 30.27
CA ALA A 316 -2.44 -15.84 29.90
C ALA A 316 -1.59 -14.87 30.74
N ILE A 317 -1.35 -15.18 32.02
CA ILE A 317 -0.69 -14.27 32.97
C ILE A 317 0.73 -13.87 32.54
N PRO A 318 1.65 -14.79 32.19
CA PRO A 318 2.98 -14.39 31.77
C PRO A 318 2.99 -13.50 30.54
N GLU A 319 2.14 -13.80 29.55
CA GLU A 319 2.00 -12.99 28.34
C GLU A 319 1.51 -11.58 28.67
N LEU A 320 0.46 -11.46 29.51
CA LEU A 320 -0.10 -10.16 29.90
C LEU A 320 0.86 -9.35 30.78
N LYS A 321 1.68 -10.00 31.61
CA LYS A 321 2.75 -9.32 32.34
C LYS A 321 3.80 -8.75 31.40
N MET A 322 4.24 -9.53 30.42
CA MET A 322 5.18 -9.06 29.41
C MET A 322 4.58 -7.89 28.61
N ALA A 323 3.32 -7.99 28.21
CA ALA A 323 2.60 -6.91 27.54
C ALA A 323 2.61 -5.63 28.38
N THR A 324 2.25 -5.71 29.67
CA THR A 324 2.22 -4.53 30.55
C THR A 324 3.61 -3.94 30.75
N ALA A 325 4.66 -4.74 30.83
CA ALA A 325 6.03 -4.27 30.99
C ALA A 325 6.49 -3.50 29.72
N LEU A 326 6.22 -4.03 28.54
CA LEU A 326 6.62 -3.43 27.26
C LEU A 326 5.81 -2.17 26.90
N LEU A 327 4.52 -2.13 27.27
CA LEU A 327 3.62 -1.03 26.89
C LEU A 327 3.69 0.16 27.84
N LYS A 328 4.17 -0.02 29.07
CA LYS A 328 4.24 1.04 30.09
C LYS A 328 5.05 2.24 29.59
N GLY A 329 4.40 3.42 29.53
CA GLY A 329 5.04 4.66 29.06
C GLY A 329 5.30 4.71 27.54
N GLN A 330 4.81 3.72 26.81
CA GLN A 330 4.91 3.69 25.34
C GLN A 330 3.59 4.14 24.67
N ASP A 331 2.49 3.57 25.10
CA ASP A 331 1.14 3.90 24.65
C ASP A 331 0.10 3.60 25.75
N ASP A 332 -0.51 4.63 26.28
CA ASP A 332 -1.46 4.52 27.39
C ASP A 332 -2.71 3.70 27.05
N SER A 333 -3.17 3.77 25.80
CA SER A 333 -4.36 3.02 25.37
C SER A 333 -4.10 1.51 25.37
N SER A 334 -3.04 1.08 24.72
CA SER A 334 -2.65 -0.34 24.69
C SER A 334 -2.25 -0.85 26.07
N TYR A 335 -1.60 -0.01 26.87
CA TYR A 335 -1.24 -0.33 28.26
C TYR A 335 -2.50 -0.56 29.12
N ALA A 336 -3.52 0.30 29.02
CA ALA A 336 -4.78 0.15 29.73
C ALA A 336 -5.50 -1.16 29.37
N VAL A 337 -5.52 -1.53 28.09
CA VAL A 337 -6.07 -2.81 27.62
C VAL A 337 -5.32 -4.01 28.22
N ALA A 338 -4.00 -3.98 28.20
CA ALA A 338 -3.18 -5.06 28.76
C ALA A 338 -3.37 -5.20 30.27
N MET A 339 -3.42 -4.09 31.00
CA MET A 339 -3.66 -4.04 32.45
C MET A 339 -5.06 -4.57 32.80
N TYR A 340 -6.11 -4.15 32.06
CA TYR A 340 -7.45 -4.69 32.24
C TYR A 340 -7.48 -6.20 32.06
N ARG A 341 -6.88 -6.73 30.96
CA ARG A 341 -6.81 -8.17 30.70
C ARG A 341 -6.05 -8.92 31.78
N LEU A 342 -4.97 -8.36 32.32
CA LEU A 342 -4.20 -8.95 33.41
C LEU A 342 -5.01 -8.99 34.70
N GLY A 343 -5.68 -7.89 35.06
CA GLY A 343 -6.59 -7.83 36.20
C GLY A 343 -7.74 -8.83 36.09
N PHE A 344 -8.33 -8.98 34.89
CA PHE A 344 -9.35 -9.97 34.61
C PHE A 344 -8.82 -11.41 34.77
N ALA A 345 -7.62 -11.69 34.29
CA ALA A 345 -6.95 -13.00 34.43
C ALA A 345 -6.76 -13.35 35.92
N TYR A 346 -6.28 -12.43 36.73
CA TYR A 346 -6.15 -12.64 38.17
C TYR A 346 -7.50 -12.83 38.86
N ALA A 347 -8.51 -12.05 38.49
CA ALA A 347 -9.86 -12.20 39.04
C ALA A 347 -10.46 -13.59 38.74
N LYS A 348 -10.30 -14.11 37.49
CA LYS A 348 -10.73 -15.46 37.11
C LYS A 348 -10.07 -16.57 37.95
N LEU A 349 -8.86 -16.35 38.41
CA LEU A 349 -8.12 -17.30 39.27
C LEU A 349 -8.34 -17.05 40.77
N SER A 350 -9.30 -16.19 41.13
CA SER A 350 -9.59 -15.79 42.51
C SER A 350 -8.39 -15.14 43.23
N LYS A 351 -7.39 -14.64 42.48
CA LYS A 351 -6.26 -13.87 42.97
C LYS A 351 -6.67 -12.40 43.16
N THR A 352 -7.56 -12.18 44.14
CA THR A 352 -8.24 -10.91 44.31
C THR A 352 -7.32 -9.76 44.71
N THR A 353 -6.22 -10.04 45.39
CA THR A 353 -5.24 -9.01 45.79
C THR A 353 -4.49 -8.51 44.54
N GLU A 354 -3.91 -9.43 43.77
CA GLU A 354 -3.18 -9.09 42.53
C GLU A 354 -4.10 -8.42 41.51
N ALA A 355 -5.36 -8.93 41.37
CA ALA A 355 -6.35 -8.32 40.49
C ALA A 355 -6.61 -6.86 40.88
N ARG A 356 -6.85 -6.59 42.19
CA ARG A 356 -7.11 -5.26 42.71
C ARG A 356 -5.95 -4.31 42.48
N ASP A 357 -4.73 -4.74 42.78
CA ASP A 357 -3.53 -3.89 42.65
C ASP A 357 -3.32 -3.45 41.18
N VAL A 358 -3.44 -4.38 40.23
CA VAL A 358 -3.36 -4.07 38.79
C VAL A 358 -4.51 -3.13 38.36
N LEU A 359 -5.74 -3.38 38.78
CA LEU A 359 -6.89 -2.59 38.34
C LEU A 359 -6.93 -1.17 38.95
N ILE A 360 -6.40 -0.96 40.15
CA ILE A 360 -6.25 0.37 40.76
C ILE A 360 -5.32 1.25 39.91
N GLU A 361 -4.24 0.68 39.36
CA GLU A 361 -3.37 1.43 38.46
C GLU A 361 -4.02 1.64 37.10
N ALA A 362 -4.69 0.63 36.57
CA ALA A 362 -5.34 0.71 35.26
C ALA A 362 -6.46 1.76 35.21
N VAL A 363 -7.24 1.91 36.27
CA VAL A 363 -8.37 2.87 36.35
C VAL A 363 -7.93 4.34 36.30
N LYS A 364 -6.65 4.62 36.63
CA LYS A 364 -6.09 5.97 36.54
C LYS A 364 -5.86 6.44 35.11
N ILE A 365 -5.80 5.49 34.15
CA ILE A 365 -5.56 5.78 32.76
C ILE A 365 -6.88 6.20 32.13
N GLN A 366 -6.97 7.44 31.65
CA GLN A 366 -8.13 7.95 30.95
C GLN A 366 -8.26 7.31 29.57
N GLY A 367 -9.49 6.95 29.19
CA GLY A 367 -9.74 6.38 27.87
C GLY A 367 -10.88 5.37 27.86
N PRO A 368 -11.08 4.69 26.72
CA PRO A 368 -12.22 3.78 26.51
C PRO A 368 -12.31 2.63 27.52
N MET A 369 -11.18 2.20 28.08
CA MET A 369 -11.12 1.08 29.02
C MET A 369 -11.43 1.48 30.46
N GLN A 370 -11.48 2.76 30.80
CA GLN A 370 -11.58 3.23 32.18
C GLN A 370 -12.88 2.75 32.87
N SER A 371 -14.03 2.87 32.20
CA SER A 371 -15.33 2.45 32.75
C SER A 371 -15.36 0.93 33.00
N MET A 372 -14.92 0.12 32.04
CA MET A 372 -14.87 -1.34 32.17
C MET A 372 -13.92 -1.76 33.29
N THR A 373 -12.79 -1.07 33.42
CA THR A 373 -11.79 -1.32 34.48
C THR A 373 -12.38 -0.99 35.87
N GLN A 374 -13.08 0.11 36.00
CA GLN A 374 -13.77 0.51 37.26
C GLN A 374 -14.84 -0.50 37.66
N GLU A 375 -15.62 -0.99 36.68
CA GLU A 375 -16.65 -2.02 36.95
C GLU A 375 -16.02 -3.32 37.44
N LEU A 376 -14.95 -3.77 36.80
CA LEU A 376 -14.22 -4.98 37.22
C LEU A 376 -13.58 -4.82 38.60
N LEU A 377 -12.98 -3.67 38.90
CA LEU A 377 -12.43 -3.34 40.22
C LEU A 377 -13.51 -3.40 41.31
N THR A 378 -14.68 -2.90 41.03
CA THR A 378 -15.81 -2.94 41.96
C THR A 378 -16.24 -4.39 42.26
N LYS A 379 -16.32 -5.24 41.21
CA LYS A 379 -16.63 -6.68 41.38
C LYS A 379 -15.58 -7.40 42.22
N VAL A 380 -14.29 -7.12 41.98
CA VAL A 380 -13.14 -7.71 42.71
C VAL A 380 -13.19 -7.28 44.19
N ASN A 381 -13.45 -6.01 44.47
CA ASN A 381 -13.59 -5.52 45.86
C ASN A 381 -14.76 -6.17 46.58
N ALA A 382 -15.90 -6.36 45.94
CA ALA A 382 -17.09 -7.03 46.51
C ALA A 382 -16.80 -8.51 46.80
N ALA A 383 -16.12 -9.22 45.91
CA ALA A 383 -15.74 -10.61 46.14
C ALA A 383 -14.77 -10.77 47.32
N ARG A 384 -13.81 -9.86 47.48
CA ARG A 384 -12.88 -9.83 48.61
C ARG A 384 -13.58 -9.57 49.95
N ALA A 385 -14.63 -8.73 49.99
CA ALA A 385 -15.40 -8.44 51.19
C ALA A 385 -16.21 -9.66 51.66
N LYS A 386 -16.66 -10.53 50.71
CA LYS A 386 -17.40 -11.76 51.02
C LYS A 386 -16.49 -12.95 51.42
N GLY A 387 -15.23 -12.90 51.11
CA GLY A 387 -14.25 -13.93 51.44
C GLY A 387 -13.48 -13.69 52.74
N LYS A 388 -13.76 -12.59 53.42
CA LYS A 388 -13.36 -12.28 54.79
C LYS A 388 -14.48 -12.64 55.75
#